data_60281a1eb8834c84f19b9e121c097589
#
_entry.id   60281a1eb8834c84f19b9e121c097589
#
_cell.length_a   1.000
_cell.length_b   1.000
_cell.length_c   1.000
_cell.angle_alpha   90.00
_cell.angle_beta   90.00
_cell.angle_gamma   90.00
#
_symmetry.space_group_name_H-M   'P 1'
#
loop_
_entity.id
_entity.type
_entity.pdbx_description
1 polymer ?
#
loop_
_entity_poly.entity_id
_entity_poly.type
_entity_poly.pdbx_seq_one_letter_code
_entity_poly.pdbx_strand_id
1 'polypeptide(L)'
;MVVTASRTPEKKIDANADVAVVTSKEIEEKHFDDVAQAVKNVPGVFINSHGASGQVGNSDQIYINGSPNVVVLVDGMRRNTNGNSLMNASIAELVAMDSIDHIEVLKGSASTLYGSDAQGGVINIITKKAKEDGVKTTLRTSFGDNSKEKYTLYNAGKEGNVFWSVEAGKELAGDYKDGWGRKVINHLNAEHYNVKLGYDLGNDSDITLNYEKYKADYTRPDYGSTSIVSDKGKKDNDSISLQYKARLSEKLTNQFSVYRNKTTFKDNYGKSAKDLWAMDMKTTGISDQLTYTANKQTLTGGFDWYKDEVPYNMGSEPEGDSVHNIAFYLQDKIDLTDQWNITPGVRVDHHSAFGTHTSPSLSIGFKQNENTNYYFNYKTFFVAPNMYQLYAPGIPFYGPVGNKDLKPQEGNTIEFGINHNFSDTLSGTFNIFHTHAKNLIQHVNGYGFENTGKANVNGFSLNLNKDFNQHWNASIGYSFIHMPATAPNKNINSDGILPESTLNINVGYQADKFNANLSGRGIMNRYGTKADWSGKPTKMSNYANYWVWDLAANYQFTKEATLFARVNNIFDQFYTDIGSSQDPYGTWYSAPGRNFEIGLQFQF
;
A
#
# COMPACT_ATOMS: atom_id res chain seq x y z
N MET A 1 0.02 3.87 -19.24
CA MET A 1 0.59 2.50 -19.23
C MET A 1 0.57 2.02 -17.79
N VAL A 2 0.38 0.74 -17.55
CA VAL A 2 0.52 0.06 -16.26
C VAL A 2 1.51 -1.10 -16.39
N VAL A 3 2.22 -1.43 -15.33
CA VAL A 3 3.26 -2.47 -15.31
C VAL A 3 2.92 -3.58 -14.32
N THR A 4 2.29 -3.24 -13.18
CA THR A 4 2.11 -4.15 -12.04
C THR A 4 1.24 -5.37 -12.37
N ALA A 5 0.31 -5.26 -13.33
CA ALA A 5 -0.59 -6.37 -13.67
C ALA A 5 0.15 -7.59 -14.27
N SER A 6 1.18 -7.34 -15.08
CA SER A 6 1.89 -8.38 -15.85
C SER A 6 3.41 -8.33 -15.70
N ARG A 7 3.95 -7.43 -14.88
CA ARG A 7 5.38 -7.05 -14.85
C ARG A 7 5.93 -6.55 -16.18
N THR A 8 5.07 -6.22 -17.14
CA THR A 8 5.42 -5.66 -18.45
C THR A 8 4.52 -4.46 -18.77
N PRO A 9 5.02 -3.43 -19.45
CA PRO A 9 4.22 -2.26 -19.78
C PRO A 9 3.07 -2.60 -20.73
N GLU A 10 1.84 -2.27 -20.33
CA GLU A 10 0.65 -2.43 -21.17
C GLU A 10 -0.33 -1.27 -20.98
N LYS A 11 -1.28 -1.08 -21.90
CA LYS A 11 -2.36 -0.10 -21.70
C LYS A 11 -3.30 -0.60 -20.63
N LYS A 12 -3.77 0.30 -19.75
CA LYS A 12 -4.71 -0.06 -18.68
C LYS A 12 -5.98 -0.75 -19.21
N ILE A 13 -6.50 -0.32 -20.37
CA ILE A 13 -7.68 -0.92 -21.00
C ILE A 13 -7.46 -2.39 -21.42
N ASP A 14 -6.23 -2.74 -21.80
CA ASP A 14 -5.85 -4.07 -22.29
C ASP A 14 -5.39 -4.99 -21.15
N ALA A 15 -5.30 -4.50 -19.92
CA ALA A 15 -4.91 -5.29 -18.77
C ALA A 15 -6.02 -6.27 -18.37
N ASN A 16 -5.69 -7.54 -18.22
CA ASN A 16 -6.60 -8.56 -17.69
C ASN A 16 -6.62 -8.54 -16.15
N ALA A 17 -6.81 -7.37 -15.57
CA ALA A 17 -6.76 -7.15 -14.13
C ALA A 17 -7.49 -5.87 -13.72
N ASP A 18 -7.91 -5.80 -12.45
CA ASP A 18 -8.41 -4.59 -11.82
C ASP A 18 -7.22 -3.76 -11.30
N VAL A 19 -6.80 -2.76 -12.09
CA VAL A 19 -5.69 -1.86 -11.74
C VAL A 19 -6.20 -0.43 -11.61
N ALA A 20 -5.95 0.18 -10.45
CA ALA A 20 -6.11 1.62 -10.26
C ALA A 20 -4.75 2.31 -10.34
N VAL A 21 -4.74 3.56 -10.78
CA VAL A 21 -3.54 4.39 -10.86
C VAL A 21 -3.83 5.73 -10.20
N VAL A 22 -3.02 6.09 -9.20
CA VAL A 22 -2.94 7.45 -8.67
C VAL A 22 -1.85 8.17 -9.47
N THR A 23 -2.26 9.14 -10.25
CA THR A 23 -1.37 9.81 -11.22
C THR A 23 -0.51 10.89 -10.59
N SER A 24 0.61 11.26 -11.25
CA SER A 24 1.45 12.41 -10.87
C SER A 24 0.61 13.69 -10.72
N LYS A 25 -0.33 13.91 -11.65
CA LYS A 25 -1.25 15.05 -11.61
C LYS A 25 -2.11 15.06 -10.34
N GLU A 26 -2.69 13.93 -9.95
CA GLU A 26 -3.47 13.83 -8.72
C GLU A 26 -2.63 14.09 -7.47
N ILE A 27 -1.39 13.59 -7.44
CA ILE A 27 -0.45 13.82 -6.34
C ILE A 27 -0.13 15.30 -6.22
N GLU A 28 0.17 15.95 -7.35
CA GLU A 28 0.52 17.37 -7.39
C GLU A 28 -0.66 18.29 -7.07
N GLU A 29 -1.88 17.95 -7.50
CA GLU A 29 -3.06 18.79 -7.29
C GLU A 29 -3.70 18.61 -5.91
N LYS A 30 -3.65 17.42 -5.36
CA LYS A 30 -4.28 17.09 -4.06
C LYS A 30 -3.33 17.21 -2.86
N HIS A 31 -2.02 17.34 -3.09
CA HIS A 31 -0.98 17.50 -2.07
C HIS A 31 -1.09 16.48 -0.93
N PHE A 32 -1.21 15.21 -1.27
CA PHE A 32 -1.25 14.14 -0.28
C PHE A 32 -0.05 14.20 0.65
N ASP A 33 -0.28 13.93 1.93
CA ASP A 33 0.79 13.94 2.92
C ASP A 33 1.73 12.74 2.76
N ASP A 34 1.15 11.58 2.38
CA ASP A 34 1.84 10.31 2.26
C ASP A 34 1.13 9.38 1.26
N VAL A 35 1.74 8.23 1.02
CA VAL A 35 1.21 7.19 0.10
C VAL A 35 -0.10 6.59 0.63
N ALA A 36 -0.26 6.43 1.95
CA ALA A 36 -1.50 5.90 2.53
C ALA A 36 -2.68 6.82 2.20
N GLN A 37 -2.48 8.13 2.36
CA GLN A 37 -3.49 9.12 1.99
C GLN A 37 -3.81 9.11 0.49
N ALA A 38 -2.81 8.89 -0.36
CA ALA A 38 -3.00 8.82 -1.81
C ALA A 38 -3.84 7.59 -2.24
N VAL A 39 -3.62 6.42 -1.63
CA VAL A 39 -4.30 5.18 -2.04
C VAL A 39 -5.62 4.92 -1.33
N LYS A 40 -5.91 5.57 -0.20
CA LYS A 40 -7.17 5.36 0.56
C LYS A 40 -8.44 5.71 -0.21
N ASN A 41 -8.32 6.50 -1.28
CA ASN A 41 -9.44 6.87 -2.16
C ASN A 41 -9.60 5.92 -3.36
N VAL A 42 -8.79 4.87 -3.46
CA VAL A 42 -8.94 3.82 -4.47
C VAL A 42 -10.05 2.85 -4.03
N PRO A 43 -11.07 2.59 -4.87
CA PRO A 43 -12.13 1.64 -4.54
C PRO A 43 -11.59 0.25 -4.21
N GLY A 44 -12.04 -0.36 -3.12
CA GLY A 44 -11.56 -1.66 -2.63
C GLY A 44 -10.30 -1.59 -1.77
N VAL A 45 -9.73 -0.39 -1.57
CA VAL A 45 -8.65 -0.14 -0.62
C VAL A 45 -9.23 0.45 0.66
N PHE A 46 -8.86 -0.12 1.79
CA PHE A 46 -9.15 0.43 3.11
C PHE A 46 -7.86 0.55 3.91
N ILE A 47 -7.66 1.69 4.54
CA ILE A 47 -6.51 1.95 5.41
C ILE A 47 -7.01 2.02 6.86
N ASN A 48 -6.43 1.19 7.68
CA ASN A 48 -6.71 1.12 9.11
C ASN A 48 -5.71 2.01 9.84
N SER A 49 -6.06 3.29 10.07
CA SER A 49 -5.15 4.30 10.64
C SER A 49 -5.32 4.49 12.13
N HIS A 50 -4.22 4.68 12.83
CA HIS A 50 -4.17 4.95 14.28
C HIS A 50 -4.22 6.45 14.58
N GLY A 51 -5.15 7.18 14.01
CA GLY A 51 -5.32 8.62 14.21
C GLY A 51 -4.89 9.44 13.01
N ALA A 52 -3.97 10.37 13.16
CA ALA A 52 -3.44 11.15 12.05
C ALA A 52 -2.56 10.29 11.13
N SER A 53 -2.67 10.51 9.82
CA SER A 53 -1.82 9.85 8.82
C SER A 53 -0.34 10.16 9.04
N GLY A 54 0.54 9.23 8.74
CA GLY A 54 1.98 9.37 8.96
C GLY A 54 2.44 9.14 10.39
N GLN A 55 1.54 8.83 11.30
CA GLN A 55 1.94 8.43 12.65
C GLN A 55 2.60 7.08 12.66
N VAL A 56 3.82 7.12 13.07
CA VAL A 56 4.74 6.01 13.14
C VAL A 56 4.54 5.26 14.43
N GLY A 57 4.41 4.00 14.38
CA GLY A 57 4.27 3.16 15.55
C GLY A 57 3.53 1.90 15.21
N ASN A 58 2.24 1.88 15.23
CA ASN A 58 1.44 0.84 14.62
C ASN A 58 0.90 1.39 13.33
N SER A 59 1.73 1.33 12.34
CA SER A 59 1.54 1.87 11.00
C SER A 59 0.18 1.54 10.41
N ASP A 60 -0.27 2.42 9.55
CA ASP A 60 -1.47 2.24 8.75
C ASP A 60 -1.48 0.88 8.07
N GLN A 61 -2.39 0.01 8.49
CA GLN A 61 -2.54 -1.30 7.89
C GLN A 61 -3.41 -1.21 6.64
N ILE A 62 -2.86 -1.67 5.52
CA ILE A 62 -3.55 -1.65 4.24
C ILE A 62 -4.36 -2.92 4.06
N TYR A 63 -5.56 -2.75 3.56
CA TYR A 63 -6.41 -3.84 3.09
C TYR A 63 -6.79 -3.59 1.64
N ILE A 64 -6.64 -4.61 0.81
CA ILE A 64 -7.17 -4.63 -0.55
C ILE A 64 -8.12 -5.81 -0.67
N ASN A 65 -9.34 -5.55 -1.14
CA ASN A 65 -10.40 -6.57 -1.26
C ASN A 65 -10.60 -7.38 0.04
N GLY A 66 -10.47 -6.70 1.19
CA GLY A 66 -10.63 -7.31 2.51
C GLY A 66 -9.43 -8.08 3.04
N SER A 67 -8.34 -8.18 2.31
CA SER A 67 -7.11 -8.86 2.74
C SER A 67 -6.04 -7.86 3.21
N PRO A 68 -5.41 -8.09 4.38
CA PRO A 68 -4.26 -7.30 4.85
C PRO A 68 -2.95 -7.77 4.20
N ASN A 69 -2.95 -8.89 3.48
CA ASN A 69 -1.77 -9.44 2.83
C ASN A 69 -1.59 -8.76 1.48
N VAL A 70 -0.89 -7.65 1.49
CA VAL A 70 -0.63 -6.76 0.35
C VAL A 70 0.88 -6.61 0.17
N VAL A 71 1.36 -6.83 -1.05
CA VAL A 71 2.76 -6.56 -1.40
C VAL A 71 2.90 -5.08 -1.72
N VAL A 72 3.90 -4.43 -1.12
CA VAL A 72 4.27 -3.06 -1.43
C VAL A 72 5.64 -3.04 -2.09
N LEU A 73 5.71 -2.38 -3.25
CA LEU A 73 6.90 -2.25 -4.07
C LEU A 73 7.27 -0.78 -4.26
N VAL A 74 8.55 -0.51 -4.42
CA VAL A 74 9.08 0.76 -4.94
C VAL A 74 9.95 0.42 -6.15
N ASP A 75 9.59 0.96 -7.31
CA ASP A 75 10.23 0.66 -8.60
C ASP A 75 10.34 -0.86 -8.88
N GLY A 76 9.31 -1.63 -8.46
CA GLY A 76 9.25 -3.09 -8.60
C GLY A 76 9.98 -3.88 -7.51
N MET A 77 10.69 -3.25 -6.58
CA MET A 77 11.42 -3.90 -5.49
C MET A 77 10.59 -3.95 -4.21
N ARG A 78 10.53 -5.12 -3.57
CA ARG A 78 9.73 -5.39 -2.39
C ARG A 78 10.19 -4.55 -1.18
N ARG A 79 9.21 -3.97 -0.48
CA ARG A 79 9.41 -3.19 0.76
C ARG A 79 8.86 -3.88 2.01
N ASN A 80 7.98 -4.87 1.83
CA ASN A 80 7.52 -5.66 2.98
C ASN A 80 8.70 -6.31 3.71
N THR A 81 8.63 -6.29 5.03
CA THR A 81 9.51 -7.08 5.90
C THR A 81 8.68 -8.20 6.51
N ASN A 82 9.23 -9.36 6.68
CA ASN A 82 8.53 -10.51 7.26
C ASN A 82 8.77 -10.64 8.77
N GLY A 83 9.05 -9.53 9.44
CA GLY A 83 9.37 -9.52 10.87
C GLY A 83 8.15 -9.68 11.77
N ASN A 84 7.17 -8.83 11.59
CA ASN A 84 5.95 -8.78 12.39
C ASN A 84 4.77 -8.36 11.53
N SER A 85 3.59 -8.94 11.75
CA SER A 85 2.37 -8.64 10.99
C SER A 85 1.90 -7.19 11.12
N LEU A 86 2.18 -6.52 12.24
CA LEU A 86 1.80 -5.13 12.47
C LEU A 86 2.69 -4.12 11.75
N MET A 87 3.88 -4.55 11.30
CA MET A 87 4.88 -3.69 10.68
C MET A 87 5.26 -4.13 9.26
N ASN A 88 4.43 -4.92 8.63
CA ASN A 88 4.76 -5.58 7.39
C ASN A 88 5.02 -4.60 6.23
N ALA A 89 4.32 -3.48 6.20
CA ALA A 89 4.64 -2.35 5.33
C ALA A 89 4.04 -1.06 5.88
N SER A 90 4.86 -0.15 6.33
CA SER A 90 4.44 1.23 6.55
C SER A 90 4.59 1.98 5.24
N ILE A 91 3.50 2.18 4.52
CA ILE A 91 3.51 2.91 3.24
C ILE A 91 3.60 4.42 3.41
N ALA A 92 3.22 4.96 4.56
CA ALA A 92 3.33 6.38 4.83
C ALA A 92 4.77 6.90 4.75
N GLU A 93 5.75 6.02 4.98
CA GLU A 93 7.16 6.37 5.17
C GLU A 93 8.06 5.90 4.02
N LEU A 94 7.51 5.20 3.03
CA LEU A 94 8.35 4.51 2.06
C LEU A 94 9.02 5.43 1.05
N VAL A 95 8.30 6.44 0.58
CA VAL A 95 8.80 7.37 -0.45
C VAL A 95 8.17 8.74 -0.23
N ALA A 96 8.99 9.76 -0.30
CA ALA A 96 8.48 11.13 -0.26
C ALA A 96 7.65 11.44 -1.52
N MET A 97 6.51 12.12 -1.32
CA MET A 97 5.49 12.32 -2.34
C MET A 97 6.00 13.07 -3.59
N ASP A 98 6.97 13.96 -3.42
CA ASP A 98 7.53 14.75 -4.53
C ASP A 98 8.38 13.92 -5.50
N SER A 99 8.94 12.77 -5.04
CA SER A 99 9.68 11.84 -5.88
C SER A 99 8.80 10.83 -6.63
N ILE A 100 7.48 10.78 -6.36
CA ILE A 100 6.59 9.80 -6.98
C ILE A 100 6.10 10.28 -8.35
N ASP A 101 6.25 9.43 -9.37
CA ASP A 101 5.64 9.62 -10.68
C ASP A 101 4.17 9.18 -10.67
N HIS A 102 3.90 7.96 -10.22
CA HIS A 102 2.54 7.45 -10.03
C HIS A 102 2.55 6.23 -9.10
N ILE A 103 1.36 5.86 -8.62
CA ILE A 103 1.18 4.67 -7.80
C ILE A 103 0.19 3.75 -8.52
N GLU A 104 0.59 2.50 -8.76
CA GLU A 104 -0.27 1.46 -9.29
C GLU A 104 -0.80 0.58 -8.16
N VAL A 105 -2.11 0.34 -8.15
CA VAL A 105 -2.78 -0.54 -7.19
C VAL A 105 -3.43 -1.67 -7.97
N LEU A 106 -2.77 -2.83 -7.98
CA LEU A 106 -3.32 -4.07 -8.52
C LEU A 106 -4.16 -4.73 -7.44
N LYS A 107 -5.44 -4.95 -7.73
CA LYS A 107 -6.37 -5.62 -6.81
C LYS A 107 -6.54 -7.09 -7.18
N GLY A 108 -6.72 -7.94 -6.15
CA GLY A 108 -6.82 -9.39 -6.31
C GLY A 108 -5.47 -10.11 -6.27
N SER A 109 -5.52 -11.44 -6.22
CA SER A 109 -4.33 -12.28 -6.01
C SER A 109 -3.29 -12.14 -7.11
N ALA A 110 -2.01 -12.04 -6.72
CA ALA A 110 -0.88 -11.82 -7.61
C ALA A 110 0.37 -12.65 -7.25
N SER A 111 0.21 -13.73 -6.47
CA SER A 111 1.35 -14.52 -5.95
C SER A 111 2.17 -15.20 -7.05
N THR A 112 1.61 -15.50 -8.20
CA THR A 112 2.36 -16.04 -9.35
C THR A 112 3.50 -15.11 -9.79
N LEU A 113 3.33 -13.80 -9.69
CA LEU A 113 4.38 -12.84 -10.06
C LEU A 113 5.15 -12.30 -8.83
N TYR A 114 4.47 -12.13 -7.70
CA TYR A 114 5.02 -11.38 -6.55
C TYR A 114 5.26 -12.23 -5.30
N GLY A 115 4.89 -13.51 -5.34
CA GLY A 115 5.14 -14.47 -4.25
C GLY A 115 4.20 -14.27 -3.05
N SER A 116 4.74 -14.55 -1.87
CA SER A 116 4.01 -14.42 -0.61
C SER A 116 3.44 -13.02 -0.39
N ASP A 117 2.33 -12.95 0.35
CA ASP A 117 1.61 -11.74 0.77
C ASP A 117 0.87 -10.99 -0.34
N ALA A 118 0.85 -11.50 -1.57
CA ALA A 118 0.07 -10.92 -2.67
C ALA A 118 -1.35 -11.51 -2.76
N GLN A 119 -2.01 -11.76 -1.62
CA GLN A 119 -3.39 -12.25 -1.58
C GLN A 119 -4.40 -11.16 -1.95
N GLY A 120 -4.31 -10.00 -1.32
CA GLY A 120 -5.18 -8.86 -1.57
C GLY A 120 -4.81 -8.11 -2.85
N GLY A 121 -3.52 -8.02 -3.11
CA GLY A 121 -3.00 -7.32 -4.27
C GLY A 121 -1.59 -6.79 -4.08
N VAL A 122 -1.25 -5.81 -4.93
CA VAL A 122 0.07 -5.17 -4.97
C VAL A 122 -0.08 -3.66 -5.09
N ILE A 123 0.65 -2.91 -4.29
CA ILE A 123 0.86 -1.47 -4.47
C ILE A 123 2.28 -1.27 -4.97
N ASN A 124 2.43 -0.68 -6.15
CA ASN A 124 3.73 -0.38 -6.73
C ASN A 124 3.89 1.13 -6.89
N ILE A 125 4.83 1.68 -6.16
CA ILE A 125 5.18 3.10 -6.17
C ILE A 125 6.27 3.30 -7.21
N ILE A 126 5.96 4.01 -8.28
CA ILE A 126 6.91 4.31 -9.35
C ILE A 126 7.47 5.70 -9.11
N THR A 127 8.80 5.80 -9.04
CA THR A 127 9.47 7.07 -8.76
C THR A 127 9.88 7.79 -10.03
N LYS A 128 9.93 9.13 -9.97
CA LYS A 128 10.31 10.00 -11.10
C LYS A 128 11.71 9.69 -11.60
N LYS A 129 11.89 9.78 -12.92
CA LYS A 129 13.17 9.68 -13.60
C LYS A 129 13.26 10.79 -14.65
N ALA A 130 14.31 11.60 -14.62
CA ALA A 130 14.57 12.60 -15.66
C ALA A 130 14.91 11.89 -16.99
N LYS A 131 14.19 12.24 -18.05
CA LYS A 131 14.34 11.63 -19.39
C LYS A 131 15.04 12.54 -20.38
N GLU A 132 14.90 13.85 -20.20
CA GLU A 132 15.45 14.88 -21.08
C GLU A 132 16.51 15.70 -20.35
N ASP A 133 17.47 16.23 -21.11
CA ASP A 133 18.49 17.11 -20.55
C ASP A 133 17.87 18.37 -19.95
N GLY A 134 18.37 18.76 -18.81
CA GLY A 134 17.91 19.90 -18.02
C GLY A 134 17.83 19.59 -16.53
N VAL A 135 17.61 20.62 -15.76
CA VAL A 135 17.49 20.54 -14.29
C VAL A 135 16.18 21.17 -13.87
N LYS A 136 15.48 20.53 -12.98
CA LYS A 136 14.25 21.02 -12.37
C LYS A 136 14.37 20.99 -10.86
N THR A 137 14.17 22.14 -10.22
CA THR A 137 14.16 22.25 -8.76
C THR A 137 12.77 22.63 -8.29
N THR A 138 12.24 21.91 -7.31
CA THR A 138 10.99 22.22 -6.64
C THR A 138 11.25 22.47 -5.16
N LEU A 139 10.84 23.62 -4.68
CA LEU A 139 10.80 23.97 -3.26
C LEU A 139 9.34 24.05 -2.85
N ARG A 140 8.96 23.33 -1.79
CA ARG A 140 7.61 23.36 -1.24
C ARG A 140 7.68 23.65 0.25
N THR A 141 6.81 24.53 0.71
CA THR A 141 6.59 24.75 2.14
C THR A 141 5.10 24.86 2.42
N SER A 142 4.63 24.28 3.51
CA SER A 142 3.27 24.43 3.96
C SER A 142 3.18 24.56 5.48
N PHE A 143 2.11 25.21 5.91
CA PHE A 143 1.76 25.42 7.29
C PHE A 143 0.27 25.11 7.46
N GLY A 144 -0.08 24.50 8.59
CA GLY A 144 -1.45 24.11 8.84
C GLY A 144 -1.83 24.13 10.31
N ASP A 145 -3.08 23.80 10.56
CA ASP A 145 -3.54 23.51 11.90
C ASP A 145 -2.71 22.39 12.53
N ASN A 146 -2.86 22.24 13.86
CA ASN A 146 -2.18 21.19 14.59
C ASN A 146 -0.65 21.30 14.58
N SER A 147 -0.14 22.56 14.50
CA SER A 147 1.30 22.85 14.36
C SER A 147 1.96 22.08 13.20
N LYS A 148 1.21 21.88 12.14
CA LYS A 148 1.73 21.21 10.93
C LYS A 148 2.62 22.16 10.16
N GLU A 149 3.83 21.68 9.89
CA GLU A 149 4.81 22.36 9.04
C GLU A 149 5.45 21.32 8.14
N LYS A 150 5.56 21.61 6.85
CA LYS A 150 6.25 20.75 5.90
C LYS A 150 7.16 21.55 4.99
N TYR A 151 8.36 21.05 4.81
CA TYR A 151 9.41 21.64 3.97
C TYR A 151 9.96 20.55 3.08
N THR A 152 10.00 20.77 1.78
CA THR A 152 10.57 19.83 0.82
C THR A 152 11.42 20.54 -0.22
N LEU A 153 12.60 20.01 -0.47
CA LEU A 153 13.43 20.31 -1.62
C LEU A 153 13.49 19.07 -2.50
N TYR A 154 13.10 19.20 -3.76
CA TYR A 154 13.29 18.18 -4.78
C TYR A 154 14.06 18.78 -5.95
N ASN A 155 15.17 18.16 -6.32
CA ASN A 155 15.97 18.52 -7.50
C ASN A 155 16.15 17.28 -8.36
N ALA A 156 15.85 17.36 -9.62
CA ALA A 156 16.06 16.28 -10.57
C ALA A 156 16.59 16.83 -11.89
N GLY A 157 17.43 16.06 -12.55
CA GLY A 157 17.98 16.47 -13.83
C GLY A 157 18.62 15.34 -14.61
N LYS A 158 18.95 15.67 -15.85
CA LYS A 158 19.75 14.84 -16.75
C LYS A 158 20.75 15.73 -17.48
N GLU A 159 21.96 15.26 -17.64
CA GLU A 159 22.99 15.86 -18.48
C GLU A 159 23.72 14.74 -19.23
N GLY A 160 23.55 14.72 -20.54
CA GLY A 160 24.04 13.62 -21.37
C GLY A 160 23.48 12.27 -20.93
N ASN A 161 24.35 11.38 -20.50
CA ASN A 161 23.95 10.05 -20.04
C ASN A 161 23.69 9.96 -18.53
N VAL A 162 24.01 10.98 -17.75
CA VAL A 162 23.80 10.95 -16.29
C VAL A 162 22.46 11.58 -15.95
N PHE A 163 21.65 10.91 -15.14
CA PHE A 163 20.44 11.45 -14.57
C PHE A 163 20.45 11.30 -13.05
N TRP A 164 19.78 12.21 -12.36
CA TRP A 164 19.71 12.20 -10.91
C TRP A 164 18.38 12.74 -10.38
N SER A 165 18.10 12.40 -9.13
CA SER A 165 17.19 13.17 -8.29
C SER A 165 17.70 13.18 -6.85
N VAL A 166 17.48 14.29 -6.17
CA VAL A 166 17.76 14.47 -4.74
C VAL A 166 16.52 15.05 -4.10
N GLU A 167 16.08 14.46 -3.02
CA GLU A 167 15.00 14.99 -2.20
C GLU A 167 15.43 15.07 -0.74
N ALA A 168 15.08 16.16 -0.08
CA ALA A 168 15.21 16.35 1.35
C ALA A 168 13.95 17.01 1.88
N GLY A 169 13.38 16.45 2.94
CA GLY A 169 12.17 16.98 3.53
C GLY A 169 12.14 16.86 5.03
N LYS A 170 11.35 17.75 5.63
CA LYS A 170 11.04 17.76 7.05
C LYS A 170 9.55 17.98 7.26
N GLU A 171 8.98 17.23 8.17
CA GLU A 171 7.59 17.34 8.58
C GLU A 171 7.47 17.41 10.09
N LEU A 172 6.68 18.37 10.56
CA LEU A 172 6.30 18.55 11.96
C LEU A 172 4.78 18.47 12.05
N ALA A 173 4.27 17.84 13.09
CA ALA A 173 2.86 17.87 13.45
C ALA A 173 2.72 17.80 14.96
N GLY A 174 1.69 18.45 15.50
CA GLY A 174 1.40 18.49 16.93
C GLY A 174 0.02 17.91 17.26
N ASP A 175 -0.45 18.23 18.46
CA ASP A 175 -1.77 17.80 18.93
C ASP A 175 -2.88 18.30 18.00
N TYR A 176 -3.92 17.49 17.83
CA TYR A 176 -5.07 17.87 17.01
C TYR A 176 -6.38 17.80 17.81
N LYS A 177 -7.44 18.35 17.24
CA LYS A 177 -8.81 18.14 17.70
C LYS A 177 -9.52 17.17 16.78
N ASP A 178 -10.24 16.20 17.35
CA ASP A 178 -11.13 15.33 16.58
C ASP A 178 -12.47 16.03 16.27
N GLY A 179 -13.34 15.38 15.49
CA GLY A 179 -14.62 15.93 15.09
C GLY A 179 -15.63 16.14 16.24
N TRP A 180 -15.30 15.74 17.46
CA TRP A 180 -16.04 16.11 18.68
C TRP A 180 -15.38 17.26 19.44
N GLY A 181 -14.33 17.85 18.86
CA GLY A 181 -13.56 18.94 19.48
C GLY A 181 -12.65 18.52 20.62
N ARG A 182 -12.45 17.22 20.85
CA ARG A 182 -11.57 16.72 21.90
C ARG A 182 -10.12 16.82 21.43
N LYS A 183 -9.27 17.28 22.34
CA LYS A 183 -7.83 17.32 22.08
C LYS A 183 -7.25 15.92 22.09
N VAL A 184 -6.54 15.55 21.03
CA VAL A 184 -5.80 14.31 20.88
C VAL A 184 -4.31 14.64 20.93
N ILE A 185 -3.61 14.01 21.86
CA ILE A 185 -2.16 14.19 21.96
C ILE A 185 -1.50 13.46 20.82
N ASN A 186 -0.71 14.21 20.08
CA ASN A 186 0.00 13.75 18.90
C ASN A 186 1.29 14.54 18.73
N HIS A 187 2.32 13.93 18.22
CA HIS A 187 3.54 14.61 17.83
C HIS A 187 4.26 13.83 16.75
N LEU A 188 4.70 14.52 15.74
CA LEU A 188 5.57 13.98 14.69
C LEU A 188 6.69 15.00 14.42
N ASN A 189 7.92 14.52 14.36
CA ASN A 189 9.07 15.23 13.82
C ASN A 189 9.80 14.23 12.91
N ALA A 190 9.56 14.34 11.61
CA ALA A 190 10.08 13.41 10.62
C ALA A 190 11.00 14.12 9.62
N GLU A 191 12.01 13.40 9.18
CA GLU A 191 12.94 13.80 8.13
C GLU A 191 13.07 12.66 7.12
N HIS A 192 13.08 13.02 5.85
CA HIS A 192 13.31 12.07 4.78
C HIS A 192 14.33 12.61 3.78
N TYR A 193 15.09 11.70 3.21
CA TYR A 193 16.10 11.95 2.21
C TYR A 193 16.04 10.87 1.15
N ASN A 194 16.06 11.26 -0.11
CA ASN A 194 16.19 10.34 -1.24
C ASN A 194 17.29 10.84 -2.17
N VAL A 195 18.15 9.93 -2.61
CA VAL A 195 19.17 10.21 -3.63
C VAL A 195 19.11 9.11 -4.68
N LYS A 196 18.79 9.48 -5.90
CA LYS A 196 18.82 8.60 -7.07
C LYS A 196 19.90 9.09 -8.02
N LEU A 197 20.77 8.20 -8.46
CA LEU A 197 21.79 8.45 -9.46
C LEU A 197 21.72 7.37 -10.53
N GLY A 198 21.64 7.76 -11.77
CA GLY A 198 21.56 6.80 -12.86
C GLY A 198 22.43 7.16 -14.05
N TYR A 199 22.72 6.14 -14.84
CA TYR A 199 23.46 6.26 -16.08
C TYR A 199 22.66 5.59 -17.21
N ASP A 200 22.33 6.38 -18.22
CA ASP A 200 21.65 5.97 -19.44
C ASP A 200 22.66 5.31 -20.38
N LEU A 201 22.49 4.03 -20.61
CA LEU A 201 23.35 3.23 -21.49
C LEU A 201 22.93 3.34 -22.97
N GLY A 202 21.84 4.08 -23.23
CA GLY A 202 21.19 4.12 -24.54
C GLY A 202 20.31 2.89 -24.79
N ASN A 203 19.55 2.93 -25.87
CA ASN A 203 18.70 1.82 -26.30
C ASN A 203 17.77 1.29 -25.18
N ASP A 204 17.08 2.22 -24.49
CA ASP A 204 16.18 1.91 -23.36
C ASP A 204 16.83 1.11 -22.22
N SER A 205 18.14 1.29 -22.02
CA SER A 205 18.92 0.61 -20.99
C SER A 205 19.53 1.60 -20.02
N ASP A 206 19.53 1.27 -18.73
CA ASP A 206 20.11 2.11 -17.69
C ASP A 206 20.56 1.32 -16.46
N ILE A 207 21.43 1.94 -15.68
CA ILE A 207 21.80 1.53 -14.33
C ILE A 207 21.37 2.63 -13.37
N THR A 208 20.68 2.28 -12.32
CA THR A 208 20.18 3.23 -11.31
C THR A 208 20.55 2.77 -9.91
N LEU A 209 21.23 3.63 -9.16
CA LEU A 209 21.47 3.51 -7.72
C LEU A 209 20.47 4.41 -7.00
N ASN A 210 19.77 3.88 -5.98
CA ASN A 210 18.86 4.64 -5.15
C ASN A 210 19.19 4.43 -3.67
N TYR A 211 19.18 5.52 -2.89
CA TYR A 211 19.31 5.51 -1.44
C TYR A 211 18.18 6.34 -0.83
N GLU A 212 17.50 5.77 0.15
CA GLU A 212 16.41 6.41 0.89
C GLU A 212 16.67 6.34 2.38
N LYS A 213 16.33 7.41 3.08
CA LYS A 213 16.43 7.51 4.53
C LYS A 213 15.20 8.21 5.09
N TYR A 214 14.59 7.60 6.11
CA TYR A 214 13.52 8.19 6.88
C TYR A 214 13.84 8.10 8.36
N LYS A 215 13.66 9.20 9.09
CA LYS A 215 13.79 9.25 10.55
C LYS A 215 12.59 9.97 11.13
N ALA A 216 12.06 9.46 12.23
CA ALA A 216 11.00 10.14 12.95
C ALA A 216 11.11 9.94 14.47
N ASP A 217 10.82 11.03 15.19
CA ASP A 217 10.40 11.03 16.58
C ASP A 217 8.89 11.26 16.62
N TYR A 218 8.16 10.43 17.36
CA TYR A 218 6.70 10.54 17.40
C TYR A 218 6.13 10.34 18.81
N THR A 219 4.90 10.81 18.99
CA THR A 219 4.05 10.51 20.14
C THR A 219 2.66 10.20 19.62
N ARG A 220 2.05 9.12 20.06
CA ARG A 220 0.69 8.76 19.73
C ARG A 220 -0.18 8.65 20.99
N PRO A 221 -1.51 8.84 20.85
CA PRO A 221 -2.44 8.68 21.97
C PRO A 221 -2.56 7.22 22.38
N ASP A 222 -3.03 6.98 23.59
CA ASP A 222 -3.46 5.68 24.06
C ASP A 222 -4.86 5.33 23.56
N TYR A 223 -5.21 4.04 23.58
CA TYR A 223 -6.54 3.55 23.21
C TYR A 223 -7.63 4.24 24.02
N GLY A 224 -8.65 4.75 23.31
CA GLY A 224 -9.83 5.37 23.94
C GLY A 224 -9.57 6.61 24.76
N SER A 225 -8.32 6.96 24.98
CA SER A 225 -7.91 8.16 25.70
C SER A 225 -7.21 9.13 24.77
N THR A 226 -7.76 10.32 24.68
CA THR A 226 -7.20 11.39 23.86
C THR A 226 -6.20 12.27 24.60
N SER A 227 -6.11 12.14 25.92
CA SER A 227 -5.35 13.03 26.80
C SER A 227 -4.12 12.39 27.44
N ILE A 228 -3.99 11.07 27.40
CA ILE A 228 -2.86 10.35 27.98
C ILE A 228 -1.88 10.01 26.86
N VAL A 229 -0.62 10.40 27.03
CA VAL A 229 0.49 9.98 26.18
C VAL A 229 0.79 8.54 26.49
N SER A 230 0.49 7.62 25.56
CA SER A 230 0.85 6.23 25.75
C SER A 230 2.28 5.97 25.33
N ASP A 231 2.65 6.43 24.15
CA ASP A 231 3.87 6.03 23.51
C ASP A 231 4.65 7.20 22.93
N LYS A 232 5.95 7.22 23.24
CA LYS A 232 6.94 8.04 22.55
C LYS A 232 7.86 7.09 21.83
N GLY A 233 7.98 7.24 20.54
CA GLY A 233 8.78 6.33 19.74
C GLY A 233 9.72 7.04 18.80
N LYS A 234 10.60 6.23 18.23
CA LYS A 234 11.54 6.61 17.17
C LYS A 234 11.50 5.57 16.08
N LYS A 235 11.60 6.02 14.84
CA LYS A 235 11.76 5.16 13.68
C LYS A 235 12.94 5.62 12.84
N ASP A 236 13.68 4.67 12.33
CA ASP A 236 14.83 4.90 11.46
C ASP A 236 14.80 3.83 10.36
N ASN A 237 14.43 4.24 9.15
CA ASN A 237 14.39 3.38 7.97
C ASN A 237 15.48 3.79 7.01
N ASP A 238 16.18 2.82 6.45
CA ASP A 238 17.09 3.03 5.32
C ASP A 238 16.88 1.97 4.25
N SER A 239 17.05 2.37 3.00
CA SER A 239 17.00 1.50 1.85
C SER A 239 18.07 1.89 0.84
N ILE A 240 18.76 0.90 0.33
CA ILE A 240 19.69 1.05 -0.79
C ILE A 240 19.37 0.02 -1.85
N SER A 241 19.36 0.42 -3.11
CA SER A 241 19.12 -0.48 -4.23
C SER A 241 19.93 -0.11 -5.45
N LEU A 242 20.30 -1.14 -6.20
CA LEU A 242 20.89 -1.04 -7.52
C LEU A 242 19.98 -1.77 -8.50
N GLN A 243 19.59 -1.09 -9.57
CA GLN A 243 18.77 -1.64 -10.63
C GLN A 243 19.48 -1.50 -11.97
N TYR A 244 19.48 -2.56 -12.76
CA TYR A 244 19.90 -2.57 -14.16
C TYR A 244 18.71 -2.95 -15.02
N LYS A 245 18.35 -2.10 -15.96
CA LYS A 245 17.36 -2.34 -17.01
C LYS A 245 18.09 -2.35 -18.34
N ALA A 246 17.83 -3.37 -19.16
CA ALA A 246 18.49 -3.49 -20.44
C ALA A 246 17.55 -3.99 -21.53
N ARG A 247 17.61 -3.36 -22.67
CA ARG A 247 17.07 -3.87 -23.92
C ARG A 247 18.16 -4.65 -24.65
N LEU A 248 18.24 -5.96 -24.37
CA LEU A 248 19.28 -6.84 -24.90
C LEU A 248 19.15 -7.06 -26.41
N SER A 249 17.91 -7.00 -26.92
CA SER A 249 17.59 -7.01 -28.36
C SER A 249 16.24 -6.35 -28.60
N GLU A 250 15.78 -6.27 -29.85
CA GLU A 250 14.44 -5.77 -30.21
C GLU A 250 13.31 -6.55 -29.50
N LYS A 251 13.57 -7.83 -29.15
CA LYS A 251 12.58 -8.74 -28.58
C LYS A 251 12.85 -9.14 -27.13
N LEU A 252 14.03 -8.82 -26.60
CA LEU A 252 14.46 -9.30 -25.29
C LEU A 252 14.86 -8.15 -24.37
N THR A 253 14.19 -8.04 -23.25
CA THR A 253 14.54 -7.10 -22.17
C THR A 253 14.91 -7.86 -20.91
N ASN A 254 15.80 -7.26 -20.11
CA ASN A 254 16.21 -7.75 -18.81
C ASN A 254 16.00 -6.65 -17.76
N GLN A 255 15.57 -7.05 -16.58
CA GLN A 255 15.55 -6.18 -15.40
C GLN A 255 16.14 -6.95 -14.22
N PHE A 256 17.31 -6.51 -13.77
CA PHE A 256 17.99 -7.03 -12.59
C PHE A 256 17.98 -6.01 -11.47
N SER A 257 17.78 -6.45 -10.23
CA SER A 257 17.84 -5.59 -9.05
C SER A 257 18.42 -6.29 -7.85
N VAL A 258 19.17 -5.52 -7.05
CA VAL A 258 19.65 -5.90 -5.71
C VAL A 258 19.24 -4.79 -4.76
N TYR A 259 18.70 -5.15 -3.60
CA TYR A 259 18.25 -4.17 -2.62
C TYR A 259 18.46 -4.66 -1.19
N ARG A 260 18.55 -3.68 -0.29
CA ARG A 260 18.57 -3.90 1.14
C ARG A 260 17.72 -2.83 1.81
N ASN A 261 16.75 -3.27 2.59
CA ASN A 261 15.91 -2.43 3.43
C ASN A 261 16.23 -2.69 4.89
N LYS A 262 16.29 -1.67 5.72
CA LYS A 262 16.41 -1.76 7.16
C LYS A 262 15.37 -0.87 7.81
N THR A 263 14.67 -1.37 8.80
CA THR A 263 13.76 -0.63 9.66
C THR A 263 14.17 -0.84 11.11
N THR A 264 14.50 0.24 11.80
CA THR A 264 14.71 0.26 13.24
C THR A 264 13.53 0.97 13.88
N PHE A 265 12.93 0.32 14.84
CA PHE A 265 11.78 0.81 15.56
C PHE A 265 12.04 0.74 17.07
N LYS A 266 11.69 1.81 17.79
CA LYS A 266 11.76 1.89 19.25
C LYS A 266 10.52 2.59 19.75
N ASP A 267 9.77 1.91 20.60
CA ASP A 267 8.55 2.43 21.20
C ASP A 267 8.60 2.26 22.72
N ASN A 268 8.23 3.28 23.42
CA ASN A 268 8.23 3.28 24.88
C ASN A 268 6.78 3.21 25.37
N TYR A 269 6.33 1.99 25.68
CA TYR A 269 5.04 1.74 26.28
C TYR A 269 5.09 2.12 27.76
N GLY A 270 4.77 3.37 28.07
CA GLY A 270 4.71 3.80 29.45
C GLY A 270 5.95 4.54 29.95
N LYS A 271 6.11 4.63 31.27
CA LYS A 271 7.01 5.58 31.94
C LYS A 271 8.36 4.99 32.36
N SER A 272 8.62 3.72 32.12
CA SER A 272 9.86 3.06 32.54
C SER A 272 10.63 2.46 31.39
N ALA A 273 11.97 2.44 31.50
CA ALA A 273 12.84 1.80 30.52
C ALA A 273 12.61 0.26 30.36
N LYS A 274 11.81 -0.34 31.26
CA LYS A 274 11.42 -1.75 31.18
C LYS A 274 10.31 -2.01 30.17
N ASP A 275 9.61 -0.96 29.71
CA ASP A 275 8.48 -1.06 28.79
C ASP A 275 8.91 -0.69 27.36
N LEU A 276 10.19 -0.66 27.08
CA LEU A 276 10.73 -0.37 25.74
C LEU A 276 10.52 -1.57 24.85
N TRP A 277 9.79 -1.36 23.78
CA TRP A 277 9.74 -2.28 22.65
C TRP A 277 10.63 -1.74 21.53
N ALA A 278 11.63 -2.51 21.14
CA ALA A 278 12.58 -2.12 20.10
C ALA A 278 12.88 -3.29 19.20
N MET A 279 12.92 -3.06 17.90
CA MET A 279 13.18 -4.07 16.91
C MET A 279 13.94 -3.50 15.72
N ASP A 280 14.95 -4.23 15.26
CA ASP A 280 15.60 -4.04 13.97
C ASP A 280 15.09 -5.12 13.02
N MET A 281 14.59 -4.71 11.86
CA MET A 281 14.22 -5.61 10.77
C MET A 281 15.07 -5.29 9.55
N LYS A 282 15.50 -6.31 8.84
CA LYS A 282 16.32 -6.17 7.64
C LYS A 282 15.87 -7.14 6.58
N THR A 283 15.68 -6.64 5.36
CA THR A 283 15.43 -7.45 4.17
C THR A 283 16.54 -7.21 3.15
N THR A 284 17.14 -8.28 2.65
CA THR A 284 18.06 -8.23 1.50
C THR A 284 17.45 -9.04 0.38
N GLY A 285 17.41 -8.50 -0.84
CA GLY A 285 16.80 -9.20 -1.97
C GLY A 285 17.57 -9.03 -3.27
N ILE A 286 17.39 -10.02 -4.14
CA ILE A 286 17.87 -10.06 -5.52
C ILE A 286 16.70 -10.50 -6.39
N SER A 287 16.47 -9.81 -7.49
CA SER A 287 15.45 -10.17 -8.48
C SER A 287 16.03 -10.02 -9.88
N ASP A 288 15.74 -10.98 -10.75
CA ASP A 288 16.09 -10.92 -12.17
C ASP A 288 14.89 -11.35 -13.01
N GLN A 289 14.58 -10.58 -14.04
CA GLN A 289 13.49 -10.83 -14.96
C GLN A 289 13.95 -10.70 -16.38
N LEU A 290 13.60 -11.69 -17.20
CA LEU A 290 13.71 -11.66 -18.64
C LEU A 290 12.31 -11.60 -19.25
N THR A 291 12.11 -10.71 -20.22
CA THR A 291 10.88 -10.62 -21.00
C THR A 291 11.21 -10.73 -22.48
N TYR A 292 10.66 -11.76 -23.13
CA TYR A 292 10.77 -11.97 -24.57
C TYR A 292 9.43 -11.67 -25.23
N THR A 293 9.42 -10.72 -26.16
CA THR A 293 8.22 -10.30 -26.90
C THR A 293 8.39 -10.63 -28.39
N ALA A 294 7.49 -11.42 -28.94
CA ALA A 294 7.43 -11.78 -30.35
C ALA A 294 5.98 -11.79 -30.83
N ASN A 295 5.69 -11.21 -31.96
CA ASN A 295 4.39 -11.07 -32.64
C ASN A 295 3.13 -11.22 -31.79
N LYS A 296 2.80 -12.46 -31.35
CA LYS A 296 1.58 -12.83 -30.60
C LYS A 296 1.90 -13.40 -29.23
N GLN A 297 3.09 -13.18 -28.70
CA GLN A 297 3.54 -13.81 -27.46
C GLN A 297 4.44 -12.87 -26.65
N THR A 298 4.19 -12.80 -25.35
CA THR A 298 5.08 -12.14 -24.39
C THR A 298 5.37 -13.10 -23.26
N LEU A 299 6.56 -13.69 -23.30
CA LEU A 299 7.05 -14.62 -22.29
C LEU A 299 7.87 -13.85 -21.24
N THR A 300 7.44 -13.92 -19.99
CA THR A 300 8.12 -13.31 -18.84
C THR A 300 8.53 -14.39 -17.87
N GLY A 301 9.82 -14.49 -17.60
CA GLY A 301 10.37 -15.43 -16.61
C GLY A 301 11.35 -14.74 -15.70
N GLY A 302 11.49 -15.23 -14.48
CA GLY A 302 12.39 -14.61 -13.55
C GLY A 302 12.71 -15.45 -12.31
N PHE A 303 13.61 -14.88 -11.55
CA PHE A 303 14.13 -15.39 -10.30
C PHE A 303 14.04 -14.32 -9.23
N ASP A 304 13.56 -14.70 -8.05
CA ASP A 304 13.55 -13.84 -6.85
C ASP A 304 14.25 -14.59 -5.71
N TRP A 305 15.14 -13.90 -5.00
CA TRP A 305 15.66 -14.33 -3.72
C TRP A 305 15.55 -13.21 -2.72
N TYR A 306 15.09 -13.51 -1.51
CA TYR A 306 15.17 -12.57 -0.40
C TYR A 306 15.44 -13.29 0.92
N LYS A 307 16.04 -12.54 1.85
CA LYS A 307 16.27 -12.92 3.23
C LYS A 307 15.75 -11.83 4.14
N ASP A 308 14.88 -12.22 5.08
CA ASP A 308 14.39 -11.37 6.15
C ASP A 308 15.04 -11.77 7.46
N GLU A 309 15.50 -10.79 8.22
CA GLU A 309 16.25 -10.95 9.48
C GLU A 309 15.69 -10.01 10.54
N VAL A 310 15.61 -10.48 11.78
CA VAL A 310 15.43 -9.67 12.99
C VAL A 310 16.71 -9.75 13.81
N PRO A 311 17.75 -8.94 13.49
CA PRO A 311 19.05 -9.02 14.14
C PRO A 311 19.03 -8.57 15.59
N TYR A 312 18.06 -7.75 15.98
CA TYR A 312 17.90 -7.24 17.33
C TYR A 312 16.44 -7.08 17.69
N ASN A 313 16.08 -7.49 18.89
CA ASN A 313 14.78 -7.26 19.48
C ASN A 313 14.90 -7.13 21.01
N MET A 314 14.10 -6.25 21.58
CA MET A 314 13.96 -6.07 23.00
C MET A 314 12.49 -6.22 23.36
N GLY A 315 12.16 -7.34 24.00
CA GLY A 315 10.77 -7.68 24.36
C GLY A 315 10.42 -9.12 24.06
N SER A 316 9.20 -9.37 23.63
CA SER A 316 8.67 -10.70 23.30
C SER A 316 8.79 -11.10 21.83
N GLU A 317 9.55 -10.36 21.06
CA GLU A 317 9.71 -10.58 19.62
C GLU A 317 10.92 -11.52 19.35
N PRO A 318 10.99 -12.19 18.19
CA PRO A 318 12.13 -13.03 17.82
C PRO A 318 13.40 -12.20 17.65
N GLU A 319 14.52 -12.70 18.13
CA GLU A 319 15.83 -12.07 18.02
C GLU A 319 16.85 -13.02 17.40
N GLY A 320 17.62 -12.52 16.43
CA GLY A 320 18.63 -13.29 15.73
C GLY A 320 18.08 -14.29 14.70
N ASP A 321 16.77 -14.37 14.57
CA ASP A 321 16.12 -15.28 13.63
C ASP A 321 16.11 -14.70 12.19
N SER A 322 16.04 -15.60 11.23
CA SER A 322 15.93 -15.23 9.82
C SER A 322 15.16 -16.27 9.02
N VAL A 323 14.52 -15.82 7.96
CA VAL A 323 13.92 -16.67 6.93
C VAL A 323 14.43 -16.24 5.57
N HIS A 324 14.48 -17.17 4.61
CA HIS A 324 14.81 -16.85 3.22
C HIS A 324 13.88 -17.59 2.27
N ASN A 325 13.72 -17.03 1.10
CA ASN A 325 12.93 -17.59 0.02
C ASN A 325 13.71 -17.52 -1.30
N ILE A 326 13.64 -18.58 -2.07
CA ILE A 326 14.12 -18.66 -3.46
C ILE A 326 12.92 -19.00 -4.33
N ALA A 327 12.73 -18.28 -5.42
CA ALA A 327 11.61 -18.53 -6.30
C ALA A 327 11.98 -18.38 -7.77
N PHE A 328 11.33 -19.21 -8.60
CA PHE A 328 11.33 -19.10 -10.06
C PHE A 328 9.89 -18.94 -10.54
N TYR A 329 9.67 -18.06 -11.50
CA TYR A 329 8.37 -17.88 -12.11
C TYR A 329 8.47 -17.79 -13.64
N LEU A 330 7.37 -18.19 -14.27
CA LEU A 330 7.19 -18.11 -15.70
C LEU A 330 5.73 -17.77 -16.01
N GLN A 331 5.52 -16.82 -16.89
CA GLN A 331 4.21 -16.42 -17.40
C GLN A 331 4.32 -16.17 -18.90
N ASP A 332 3.31 -16.59 -19.66
CA ASP A 332 3.28 -16.41 -21.11
C ASP A 332 1.94 -15.81 -21.54
N LYS A 333 1.93 -14.56 -21.97
CA LYS A 333 0.77 -13.92 -22.60
C LYS A 333 0.75 -14.26 -24.08
N ILE A 334 -0.25 -15.05 -24.51
CA ILE A 334 -0.39 -15.58 -25.86
C ILE A 334 -1.65 -14.98 -26.48
N ASP A 335 -1.51 -14.21 -27.55
CA ASP A 335 -2.63 -13.72 -28.35
C ASP A 335 -3.06 -14.83 -29.32
N LEU A 336 -4.13 -15.57 -28.97
CA LEU A 336 -4.69 -16.64 -29.79
C LEU A 336 -5.29 -16.10 -31.09
N THR A 337 -5.96 -14.95 -30.97
CA THR A 337 -6.51 -14.17 -32.08
C THR A 337 -6.29 -12.69 -31.79
N ASP A 338 -6.75 -11.79 -32.64
CA ASP A 338 -6.72 -10.35 -32.38
C ASP A 338 -7.67 -9.94 -31.20
N GLN A 339 -8.59 -10.83 -30.84
CA GLN A 339 -9.56 -10.58 -29.76
C GLN A 339 -9.28 -11.41 -28.50
N TRP A 340 -8.78 -12.63 -28.62
CA TRP A 340 -8.60 -13.55 -27.51
C TRP A 340 -7.14 -13.70 -27.13
N ASN A 341 -6.86 -13.55 -25.85
CA ASN A 341 -5.56 -13.89 -25.28
C ASN A 341 -5.71 -14.80 -24.06
N ILE A 342 -4.69 -15.58 -23.79
CA ILE A 342 -4.55 -16.39 -22.59
C ILE A 342 -3.20 -16.12 -21.94
N THR A 343 -3.17 -16.16 -20.62
CA THR A 343 -1.93 -15.96 -19.89
C THR A 343 -1.81 -17.02 -18.78
N PRO A 344 -1.30 -18.23 -19.11
CA PRO A 344 -0.88 -19.19 -18.07
C PRO A 344 0.36 -18.68 -17.36
N GLY A 345 0.43 -18.98 -16.07
CA GLY A 345 1.58 -18.65 -15.25
C GLY A 345 1.80 -19.66 -14.14
N VAL A 346 3.02 -19.79 -13.68
CA VAL A 346 3.41 -20.63 -12.56
C VAL A 346 4.58 -20.01 -11.82
N ARG A 347 4.55 -20.09 -10.51
CA ARG A 347 5.67 -19.76 -9.63
C ARG A 347 5.91 -20.91 -8.65
N VAL A 348 7.18 -21.18 -8.40
CA VAL A 348 7.63 -22.14 -7.40
C VAL A 348 8.53 -21.42 -6.42
N ASP A 349 8.12 -21.38 -5.16
CA ASP A 349 8.86 -20.80 -4.04
C ASP A 349 9.41 -21.92 -3.16
N HIS A 350 10.65 -21.77 -2.70
CA HIS A 350 11.24 -22.61 -1.67
C HIS A 350 11.63 -21.74 -0.48
N HIS A 351 10.86 -21.86 0.58
CA HIS A 351 10.99 -21.06 1.80
C HIS A 351 11.63 -21.87 2.92
N SER A 352 12.56 -21.25 3.66
CA SER A 352 13.34 -21.94 4.70
C SER A 352 12.52 -22.50 5.85
N ALA A 353 11.33 -21.95 6.13
CA ALA A 353 10.50 -22.41 7.25
C ALA A 353 9.54 -23.55 6.89
N PHE A 354 8.92 -23.54 5.71
CA PHE A 354 7.87 -24.52 5.38
C PHE A 354 8.12 -25.31 4.08
N GLY A 355 9.26 -25.10 3.41
CA GLY A 355 9.61 -25.83 2.19
C GLY A 355 9.01 -25.23 0.93
N THR A 356 8.56 -26.09 -0.01
CA THR A 356 8.18 -25.68 -1.37
C THR A 356 6.69 -25.44 -1.49
N HIS A 357 6.33 -24.31 -2.13
CA HIS A 357 4.96 -23.97 -2.53
C HIS A 357 4.91 -23.61 -4.01
N THR A 358 3.82 -24.00 -4.69
CA THR A 358 3.60 -23.70 -6.11
C THR A 358 2.33 -22.90 -6.31
N SER A 359 2.43 -21.79 -7.04
CA SER A 359 1.33 -20.86 -7.31
C SER A 359 1.01 -20.78 -8.80
N PRO A 360 0.14 -21.64 -9.34
CA PRO A 360 -0.34 -21.53 -10.71
C PRO A 360 -1.37 -20.40 -10.88
N SER A 361 -1.47 -19.88 -12.11
CA SER A 361 -2.50 -18.94 -12.51
C SER A 361 -2.89 -19.12 -13.98
N LEU A 362 -4.11 -18.69 -14.30
CA LEU A 362 -4.61 -18.59 -15.66
C LEU A 362 -5.43 -17.31 -15.79
N SER A 363 -5.09 -16.49 -16.77
CA SER A 363 -5.86 -15.33 -17.19
C SER A 363 -6.36 -15.52 -18.62
N ILE A 364 -7.61 -15.16 -18.89
CA ILE A 364 -8.21 -15.18 -20.22
C ILE A 364 -8.75 -13.78 -20.47
N GLY A 365 -8.34 -13.16 -21.57
CA GLY A 365 -8.81 -11.86 -22.02
C GLY A 365 -9.62 -11.97 -23.32
N PHE A 366 -10.69 -11.19 -23.42
CA PHE A 366 -11.47 -11.01 -24.62
C PHE A 366 -11.62 -9.52 -24.95
N LYS A 367 -10.84 -9.06 -25.91
CA LYS A 367 -10.90 -7.72 -26.47
C LYS A 367 -11.98 -7.65 -27.53
N GLN A 368 -13.19 -7.25 -27.15
CA GLN A 368 -14.30 -7.12 -28.09
C GLN A 368 -14.01 -6.09 -29.18
N ASN A 369 -13.39 -4.98 -28.80
CA ASN A 369 -12.91 -3.90 -29.66
C ASN A 369 -11.86 -3.05 -28.89
N GLU A 370 -11.38 -1.94 -29.47
CA GLU A 370 -10.38 -1.05 -28.86
C GLU A 370 -10.86 -0.40 -27.55
N ASN A 371 -12.16 -0.39 -27.29
CA ASN A 371 -12.80 0.27 -26.15
C ASN A 371 -13.29 -0.71 -25.08
N THR A 372 -13.23 -2.04 -25.33
CA THR A 372 -13.82 -3.02 -24.42
C THR A 372 -12.95 -4.25 -24.28
N ASN A 373 -12.51 -4.52 -23.06
CA ASN A 373 -11.80 -5.72 -22.68
C ASN A 373 -12.53 -6.42 -21.51
N TYR A 374 -12.88 -7.69 -21.71
CA TYR A 374 -13.38 -8.59 -20.68
C TYR A 374 -12.25 -9.51 -20.26
N TYR A 375 -12.20 -9.85 -18.97
CA TYR A 375 -11.22 -10.82 -18.51
C TYR A 375 -11.80 -11.77 -17.47
N PHE A 376 -11.23 -12.96 -17.43
CA PHE A 376 -11.46 -13.96 -16.40
C PHE A 376 -10.13 -14.43 -15.85
N ASN A 377 -10.01 -14.49 -14.51
CA ASN A 377 -8.81 -14.93 -13.82
C ASN A 377 -9.11 -16.06 -12.85
N TYR A 378 -8.26 -17.07 -12.87
CA TYR A 378 -8.07 -18.01 -11.78
C TYR A 378 -6.64 -17.90 -11.28
N LYS A 379 -6.46 -17.46 -10.05
CA LYS A 379 -5.13 -17.20 -9.47
C LYS A 379 -5.05 -17.85 -8.10
N THR A 380 -3.97 -18.57 -7.84
CA THR A 380 -3.68 -19.08 -6.50
C THR A 380 -2.77 -18.11 -5.75
N PHE A 381 -2.78 -18.20 -4.42
CA PHE A 381 -1.93 -17.41 -3.56
C PHE A 381 -1.47 -18.22 -2.36
N PHE A 382 -0.40 -17.72 -1.73
CA PHE A 382 0.01 -18.14 -0.40
C PHE A 382 0.50 -16.95 0.41
N VAL A 383 0.46 -17.11 1.74
CA VAL A 383 1.00 -16.16 2.71
C VAL A 383 1.91 -16.93 3.66
N ALA A 384 3.19 -16.63 3.63
CA ALA A 384 4.18 -17.23 4.52
C ALA A 384 3.92 -16.80 5.98
N PRO A 385 4.13 -17.67 6.96
CA PRO A 385 4.15 -17.23 8.34
C PRO A 385 5.30 -16.24 8.55
N ASN A 386 5.04 -15.16 9.28
CA ASN A 386 6.06 -14.17 9.60
C ASN A 386 6.95 -14.66 10.78
N MET A 387 8.06 -13.97 11.02
CA MET A 387 9.02 -14.38 12.04
C MET A 387 8.43 -14.32 13.46
N TYR A 388 7.53 -13.39 13.74
CA TYR A 388 6.82 -13.38 15.03
C TYR A 388 5.96 -14.64 15.21
N GLN A 389 5.22 -15.03 14.18
CA GLN A 389 4.38 -16.22 14.20
C GLN A 389 5.20 -17.52 14.35
N LEU A 390 6.42 -17.54 13.79
CA LEU A 390 7.31 -18.72 13.86
C LEU A 390 8.11 -18.80 15.16
N TYR A 391 8.66 -17.67 15.63
CA TYR A 391 9.75 -17.67 16.59
C TYR A 391 9.50 -16.87 17.86
N ALA A 392 8.38 -16.14 17.98
CA ALA A 392 8.10 -15.36 19.19
C ALA A 392 8.20 -16.23 20.44
N PRO A 393 8.94 -15.81 21.48
CA PRO A 393 9.06 -16.56 22.71
C PRO A 393 7.72 -16.68 23.43
N GLY A 394 7.54 -17.72 24.22
CA GLY A 394 6.38 -17.86 25.07
C GLY A 394 6.31 -16.75 26.13
N ILE A 395 5.11 -16.32 26.45
CA ILE A 395 4.87 -15.31 27.48
C ILE A 395 4.53 -16.01 28.79
N PRO A 396 5.23 -15.73 29.92
CA PRO A 396 4.90 -16.30 31.21
C PRO A 396 3.40 -16.14 31.52
N PHE A 397 2.75 -17.20 31.98
CA PHE A 397 1.31 -17.30 32.30
C PHE A 397 0.35 -17.32 31.10
N TYR A 398 0.78 -16.95 29.87
CA TYR A 398 -0.05 -16.97 28.66
C TYR A 398 0.27 -18.17 27.74
N GLY A 399 1.40 -18.83 27.97
CA GLY A 399 1.80 -20.01 27.19
C GLY A 399 2.67 -19.70 25.95
N PRO A 400 2.80 -20.66 25.04
CA PRO A 400 3.57 -20.50 23.80
C PRO A 400 2.94 -19.42 22.91
N VAL A 401 3.77 -18.72 22.12
CA VAL A 401 3.34 -17.74 21.13
C VAL A 401 3.74 -18.21 19.73
N GLY A 402 5.02 -18.35 19.46
CA GLY A 402 5.53 -18.80 18.16
C GLY A 402 5.35 -20.30 17.93
N ASN A 403 5.22 -20.71 16.66
CA ASN A 403 5.12 -22.10 16.25
C ASN A 403 5.91 -22.32 14.96
N LYS A 404 6.99 -23.10 15.05
CA LYS A 404 7.90 -23.40 13.93
C LYS A 404 7.32 -24.38 12.91
N ASP A 405 6.23 -25.07 13.25
CA ASP A 405 5.57 -26.05 12.39
C ASP A 405 4.45 -25.45 11.52
N LEU A 406 4.31 -24.13 11.53
CA LEU A 406 3.33 -23.42 10.72
C LEU A 406 3.54 -23.67 9.22
N LYS A 407 2.42 -23.97 8.56
CA LYS A 407 2.33 -24.02 7.09
C LYS A 407 1.87 -22.66 6.57
N PRO A 408 2.15 -22.32 5.30
CA PRO A 408 1.61 -21.10 4.72
C PRO A 408 0.08 -21.15 4.70
N GLN A 409 -0.54 -20.00 4.89
CA GLN A 409 -1.92 -19.79 4.48
C GLN A 409 -1.97 -19.85 2.95
N GLU A 410 -2.97 -20.48 2.37
CA GLU A 410 -3.07 -20.64 0.92
C GLU A 410 -4.51 -20.57 0.43
N GLY A 411 -4.69 -20.32 -0.85
CA GLY A 411 -6.02 -20.27 -1.44
C GLY A 411 -6.02 -19.90 -2.91
N ASN A 412 -7.20 -19.51 -3.39
CA ASN A 412 -7.39 -19.07 -4.76
C ASN A 412 -8.40 -17.92 -4.85
N THR A 413 -8.28 -17.15 -5.92
CA THR A 413 -9.25 -16.11 -6.30
C THR A 413 -9.73 -16.40 -7.72
N ILE A 414 -11.06 -16.38 -7.88
CA ILE A 414 -11.74 -16.33 -9.17
C ILE A 414 -12.23 -14.91 -9.36
N GLU A 415 -12.00 -14.38 -10.53
CA GLU A 415 -12.28 -12.98 -10.84
C GLU A 415 -12.81 -12.85 -12.27
N PHE A 416 -13.83 -12.02 -12.45
CA PHE A 416 -14.31 -11.58 -13.76
C PHE A 416 -14.36 -10.06 -13.77
N GLY A 417 -13.86 -9.46 -14.85
CA GLY A 417 -13.85 -8.00 -14.97
C GLY A 417 -14.09 -7.49 -16.36
N ILE A 418 -14.41 -6.20 -16.44
CA ILE A 418 -14.67 -5.44 -17.65
C ILE A 418 -13.97 -4.11 -17.54
N ASN A 419 -13.14 -3.79 -18.50
CA ASN A 419 -12.61 -2.44 -18.75
C ASN A 419 -13.30 -1.89 -19.99
N HIS A 420 -13.95 -0.71 -19.88
CA HIS A 420 -14.72 -0.15 -20.99
C HIS A 420 -14.60 1.37 -21.09
N ASN A 421 -14.33 1.85 -22.29
CA ASN A 421 -14.43 3.25 -22.67
C ASN A 421 -15.76 3.47 -23.41
N PHE A 422 -16.75 4.04 -22.72
CA PHE A 422 -18.07 4.36 -23.30
C PHE A 422 -17.96 5.44 -24.37
N SER A 423 -17.01 6.36 -24.19
CA SER A 423 -16.64 7.44 -25.11
C SER A 423 -15.22 7.93 -24.77
N ASP A 424 -14.70 8.87 -25.55
CA ASP A 424 -13.41 9.52 -25.27
C ASP A 424 -13.37 10.25 -23.89
N THR A 425 -14.56 10.53 -23.33
CA THR A 425 -14.69 11.27 -22.07
C THR A 425 -15.36 10.49 -20.94
N LEU A 426 -15.76 9.25 -21.17
CA LEU A 426 -16.38 8.40 -20.15
C LEU A 426 -15.77 7.00 -20.20
N SER A 427 -15.13 6.60 -19.13
CA SER A 427 -14.58 5.27 -18.96
C SER A 427 -15.06 4.63 -17.67
N GLY A 428 -15.04 3.30 -17.61
CA GLY A 428 -15.41 2.56 -16.43
C GLY A 428 -14.73 1.20 -16.34
N THR A 429 -14.65 0.71 -15.11
CA THR A 429 -14.21 -0.65 -14.81
C THR A 429 -15.20 -1.29 -13.86
N PHE A 430 -15.48 -2.56 -14.10
CA PHE A 430 -16.26 -3.40 -13.19
C PHE A 430 -15.48 -4.68 -12.94
N ASN A 431 -15.48 -5.12 -11.69
CA ASN A 431 -14.83 -6.36 -11.27
C ASN A 431 -15.69 -7.05 -10.21
N ILE A 432 -15.82 -8.37 -10.31
CA ILE A 432 -16.44 -9.23 -9.29
C ILE A 432 -15.48 -10.38 -8.99
N PHE A 433 -15.36 -10.74 -7.71
CA PHE A 433 -14.43 -11.77 -7.29
C PHE A 433 -14.96 -12.65 -6.16
N HIS A 434 -14.40 -13.84 -6.11
CA HIS A 434 -14.53 -14.79 -4.99
C HIS A 434 -13.14 -15.27 -4.59
N THR A 435 -12.77 -15.08 -3.33
CA THR A 435 -11.51 -15.58 -2.75
C THR A 435 -11.81 -16.63 -1.70
N HIS A 436 -11.18 -17.79 -1.82
CA HIS A 436 -11.18 -18.86 -0.83
C HIS A 436 -9.78 -18.99 -0.22
N ALA A 437 -9.67 -18.91 1.09
CA ALA A 437 -8.44 -19.12 1.86
C ALA A 437 -8.60 -20.28 2.84
N LYS A 438 -7.56 -21.05 3.04
CA LYS A 438 -7.46 -22.15 4.02
C LYS A 438 -6.13 -22.08 4.78
N ASN A 439 -6.02 -22.84 5.85
CA ASN A 439 -4.85 -22.85 6.73
C ASN A 439 -4.53 -21.45 7.30
N LEU A 440 -5.58 -20.69 7.66
CA LEU A 440 -5.38 -19.35 8.24
C LEU A 440 -4.51 -19.45 9.47
N ILE A 441 -3.48 -18.58 9.55
CA ILE A 441 -2.59 -18.51 10.70
C ILE A 441 -3.23 -17.59 11.74
N GLN A 442 -3.60 -18.15 12.89
CA GLN A 442 -4.31 -17.45 13.96
C GLN A 442 -3.72 -17.78 15.32
N HIS A 443 -3.71 -16.81 16.23
CA HIS A 443 -3.34 -17.06 17.62
C HIS A 443 -4.48 -17.75 18.36
N VAL A 444 -4.16 -18.87 18.99
CA VAL A 444 -5.08 -19.68 19.80
C VAL A 444 -4.63 -19.63 21.25
N ASN A 445 -5.53 -19.13 22.14
CA ASN A 445 -5.19 -18.99 23.55
C ASN A 445 -4.68 -20.30 24.16
N GLY A 446 -3.50 -20.24 24.79
CA GLY A 446 -2.84 -21.37 25.41
C GLY A 446 -2.04 -22.28 24.48
N TYR A 447 -2.14 -22.08 23.15
CA TYR A 447 -1.46 -22.91 22.14
C TYR A 447 -0.50 -22.13 21.23
N GLY A 448 -0.60 -20.79 21.21
CA GLY A 448 0.17 -19.96 20.30
C GLY A 448 -0.43 -19.88 18.90
N PHE A 449 0.39 -19.60 17.89
CA PHE A 449 -0.07 -19.55 16.50
C PHE A 449 -0.29 -20.94 15.92
N GLU A 450 -1.42 -21.13 15.25
CA GLU A 450 -1.80 -22.38 14.60
C GLU A 450 -2.41 -22.14 13.23
N ASN A 451 -2.32 -23.11 12.33
CA ASN A 451 -3.06 -23.14 11.08
C ASN A 451 -4.50 -23.61 11.33
N THR A 452 -5.41 -22.68 11.35
CA THR A 452 -6.80 -22.98 11.70
C THR A 452 -7.76 -22.24 10.77
N GLY A 453 -8.81 -22.95 10.37
CA GLY A 453 -9.94 -22.32 9.71
C GLY A 453 -9.79 -22.06 8.20
N LYS A 454 -10.86 -21.51 7.67
CA LYS A 454 -11.02 -21.14 6.26
C LYS A 454 -11.70 -19.77 6.20
N ALA A 455 -11.48 -19.03 5.14
CA ALA A 455 -12.17 -17.78 4.85
C ALA A 455 -12.70 -17.78 3.43
N ASN A 456 -13.85 -17.19 3.24
CA ASN A 456 -14.38 -16.84 1.93
C ASN A 456 -14.61 -15.33 1.90
N VAL A 457 -14.22 -14.69 0.83
CA VAL A 457 -14.46 -13.27 0.58
C VAL A 457 -15.15 -13.15 -0.77
N ASN A 458 -16.30 -12.51 -0.80
CA ASN A 458 -17.01 -12.18 -2.03
C ASN A 458 -17.06 -10.67 -2.16
N GLY A 459 -16.84 -10.15 -3.35
CA GLY A 459 -16.91 -8.72 -3.53
C GLY A 459 -17.03 -8.31 -4.97
N PHE A 460 -17.32 -7.03 -5.15
CA PHE A 460 -17.25 -6.39 -6.45
C PHE A 460 -16.78 -4.93 -6.30
N SER A 461 -16.24 -4.39 -7.36
CA SER A 461 -15.89 -2.98 -7.47
C SER A 461 -16.39 -2.40 -8.79
N LEU A 462 -16.81 -1.14 -8.74
CA LEU A 462 -17.19 -0.34 -9.88
C LEU A 462 -16.43 0.98 -9.82
N ASN A 463 -15.88 1.42 -10.93
CA ASN A 463 -15.29 2.75 -11.04
C ASN A 463 -15.73 3.38 -12.37
N LEU A 464 -16.16 4.64 -12.32
CA LEU A 464 -16.54 5.45 -13.47
C LEU A 464 -15.78 6.77 -13.42
N ASN A 465 -15.21 7.17 -14.56
CA ASN A 465 -14.53 8.46 -14.72
C ASN A 465 -15.15 9.20 -15.88
N LYS A 466 -15.49 10.48 -15.66
CA LYS A 466 -16.11 11.33 -16.65
C LYS A 466 -15.43 12.67 -16.74
N ASP A 467 -14.99 13.03 -17.93
CA ASP A 467 -14.65 14.40 -18.30
C ASP A 467 -15.88 15.05 -18.93
N PHE A 468 -16.49 16.03 -18.25
CA PHE A 468 -17.69 16.72 -18.74
C PHE A 468 -17.34 17.72 -19.82
N ASN A 469 -16.22 18.41 -19.65
CA ASN A 469 -15.64 19.37 -20.58
C ASN A 469 -14.16 19.63 -20.22
N GLN A 470 -13.56 20.66 -20.82
CA GLN A 470 -12.16 21.03 -20.56
C GLN A 470 -11.87 21.44 -19.10
N HIS A 471 -12.92 21.79 -18.33
CA HIS A 471 -12.79 22.31 -16.97
C HIS A 471 -13.25 21.34 -15.90
N TRP A 472 -14.23 20.52 -16.15
CA TRP A 472 -14.86 19.67 -15.14
C TRP A 472 -14.66 18.20 -15.42
N ASN A 473 -14.21 17.50 -14.40
CA ASN A 473 -14.16 16.04 -14.37
C ASN A 473 -14.77 15.52 -13.07
N ALA A 474 -15.20 14.27 -13.07
CA ALA A 474 -15.60 13.57 -11.86
C ALA A 474 -15.30 12.08 -11.97
N SER A 475 -15.07 11.47 -10.83
CA SER A 475 -15.04 10.00 -10.70
C SER A 475 -15.92 9.55 -9.54
N ILE A 476 -16.50 8.36 -9.70
CA ILE A 476 -17.22 7.65 -8.66
C ILE A 476 -16.72 6.22 -8.61
N GLY A 477 -16.34 5.78 -7.45
CA GLY A 477 -15.88 4.42 -7.20
C GLY A 477 -16.64 3.79 -6.05
N TYR A 478 -17.18 2.61 -6.26
CA TYR A 478 -17.88 1.84 -5.23
C TYR A 478 -17.24 0.46 -5.09
N SER A 479 -17.05 -0.01 -3.86
CA SER A 479 -16.71 -1.40 -3.61
C SER A 479 -17.59 -2.00 -2.52
N PHE A 480 -17.90 -3.27 -2.70
CA PHE A 480 -18.61 -4.10 -1.75
C PHE A 480 -17.81 -5.36 -1.47
N ILE A 481 -17.63 -5.70 -0.20
CA ILE A 481 -16.86 -6.86 0.25
C ILE A 481 -17.65 -7.55 1.36
N HIS A 482 -17.98 -8.81 1.16
CA HIS A 482 -18.66 -9.63 2.15
C HIS A 482 -17.77 -10.80 2.58
N MET A 483 -17.48 -10.86 3.88
CA MET A 483 -16.73 -11.94 4.52
C MET A 483 -17.63 -12.65 5.54
N PRO A 484 -18.33 -13.72 5.15
CA PRO A 484 -19.13 -14.48 6.10
C PRO A 484 -18.24 -15.11 7.18
N ALA A 485 -18.66 -15.02 8.43
CA ALA A 485 -17.99 -15.70 9.54
C ALA A 485 -18.03 -17.22 9.32
N THR A 486 -16.90 -17.83 9.00
CA THR A 486 -16.83 -19.25 8.61
C THR A 486 -16.46 -20.19 9.74
N ALA A 487 -16.11 -19.67 10.92
CA ALA A 487 -15.78 -20.49 12.07
C ALA A 487 -16.48 -19.98 13.34
N PRO A 488 -17.07 -20.87 14.14
CA PRO A 488 -17.82 -20.48 15.33
C PRO A 488 -17.01 -19.75 16.40
N ASN A 489 -15.69 -19.79 16.36
CA ASN A 489 -14.83 -19.20 17.38
C ASN A 489 -13.70 -18.32 16.84
N LYS A 490 -13.69 -17.96 15.55
CA LYS A 490 -12.51 -17.33 14.94
C LYS A 490 -12.93 -16.22 13.98
N ASN A 491 -12.79 -15.01 14.46
CA ASN A 491 -12.99 -13.83 13.67
C ASN A 491 -11.79 -13.58 12.78
N ILE A 492 -11.97 -13.61 11.49
CA ILE A 492 -11.02 -13.10 10.51
C ILE A 492 -10.85 -11.59 10.67
N ASN A 493 -11.79 -10.97 11.37
CA ASN A 493 -11.86 -9.55 11.71
C ASN A 493 -11.74 -9.29 13.21
N SER A 494 -10.92 -10.03 13.95
CA SER A 494 -10.82 -9.82 15.42
C SER A 494 -10.41 -8.39 15.81
N ASP A 495 -9.63 -7.72 14.96
CA ASP A 495 -9.21 -6.32 15.15
C ASP A 495 -9.78 -5.42 14.07
N GLY A 496 -10.45 -6.01 13.09
CA GLY A 496 -10.74 -5.37 11.85
C GLY A 496 -12.17 -4.95 11.73
N ILE A 497 -12.28 -3.74 11.58
CA ILE A 497 -13.49 -3.02 11.33
C ILE A 497 -13.50 -2.72 9.84
N LEU A 498 -13.41 -3.78 9.05
CA LEU A 498 -13.47 -3.64 7.61
C LEU A 498 -14.88 -3.25 7.19
N PRO A 499 -15.04 -2.20 6.40
CA PRO A 499 -16.34 -1.85 5.84
C PRO A 499 -16.77 -2.89 4.80
N GLU A 500 -18.05 -3.26 4.80
CA GLU A 500 -18.60 -4.00 3.66
C GLU A 500 -18.74 -3.11 2.42
N SER A 501 -18.96 -1.81 2.60
CA SER A 501 -19.17 -0.90 1.49
C SER A 501 -18.31 0.35 1.63
N THR A 502 -17.63 0.72 0.55
CA THR A 502 -16.95 2.02 0.42
C THR A 502 -17.43 2.74 -0.83
N LEU A 503 -17.62 4.05 -0.73
CA LEU A 503 -17.97 4.91 -1.86
C LEU A 503 -17.02 6.09 -1.90
N ASN A 504 -16.34 6.27 -3.03
CA ASN A 504 -15.42 7.36 -3.28
C ASN A 504 -15.98 8.25 -4.39
N ILE A 505 -16.00 9.56 -4.17
CA ILE A 505 -16.45 10.55 -5.13
C ILE A 505 -15.36 11.59 -5.25
N ASN A 506 -14.95 11.91 -6.47
CA ASN A 506 -14.03 13.00 -6.72
C ASN A 506 -14.65 13.93 -7.78
N VAL A 507 -14.52 15.23 -7.56
CA VAL A 507 -14.91 16.26 -8.53
C VAL A 507 -13.73 17.21 -8.68
N GLY A 508 -13.23 17.32 -9.90
CA GLY A 508 -12.14 18.20 -10.26
C GLY A 508 -12.63 19.37 -11.12
N TYR A 509 -12.08 20.54 -10.84
CA TYR A 509 -12.20 21.74 -11.67
C TYR A 509 -10.83 22.22 -12.09
N GLN A 510 -10.64 22.51 -13.37
CA GLN A 510 -9.40 23.01 -13.96
C GLN A 510 -9.68 24.25 -14.80
N ALA A 511 -8.96 25.33 -14.52
CA ALA A 511 -8.88 26.53 -15.36
C ALA A 511 -7.40 26.85 -15.61
N ASP A 512 -7.08 27.89 -16.41
CA ASP A 512 -5.71 28.20 -16.82
C ASP A 512 -4.71 28.26 -15.64
N LYS A 513 -5.07 28.98 -14.57
CA LYS A 513 -4.21 29.21 -13.40
C LYS A 513 -4.75 28.61 -12.10
N PHE A 514 -5.92 28.00 -12.14
CA PHE A 514 -6.61 27.53 -10.95
C PHE A 514 -7.11 26.11 -11.15
N ASN A 515 -6.88 25.27 -10.17
CA ASN A 515 -7.57 23.99 -10.06
C ASN A 515 -8.09 23.75 -8.64
N ALA A 516 -9.13 22.96 -8.53
CA ALA A 516 -9.69 22.52 -7.26
C ALA A 516 -10.20 21.09 -7.37
N ASN A 517 -10.00 20.32 -6.31
CA ASN A 517 -10.41 18.93 -6.22
C ASN A 517 -11.19 18.71 -4.92
N LEU A 518 -12.45 18.32 -5.03
CA LEU A 518 -13.28 17.86 -3.92
C LEU A 518 -13.32 16.35 -3.92
N SER A 519 -12.90 15.74 -2.82
CA SER A 519 -12.88 14.29 -2.63
C SER A 519 -13.78 13.90 -1.46
N GLY A 520 -14.69 12.95 -1.69
CA GLY A 520 -15.57 12.40 -0.66
C GLY A 520 -15.37 10.90 -0.50
N ARG A 521 -15.29 10.43 0.74
CA ARG A 521 -15.16 9.03 1.10
C ARG A 521 -16.26 8.63 2.09
N GLY A 522 -17.10 7.68 1.70
CA GLY A 522 -18.13 7.05 2.53
C GLY A 522 -17.69 5.66 2.96
N ILE A 523 -17.70 5.39 4.25
CA ILE A 523 -17.38 4.09 4.87
C ILE A 523 -18.63 3.57 5.57
N MET A 524 -19.13 2.42 5.13
CA MET A 524 -20.45 1.94 5.51
C MET A 524 -20.43 0.45 5.85
N ASN A 525 -21.37 0.05 6.68
CA ASN A 525 -21.61 -1.33 7.07
C ASN A 525 -20.36 -1.99 7.66
N ARG A 526 -19.83 -1.37 8.70
CA ARG A 526 -18.69 -1.90 9.45
C ARG A 526 -19.18 -2.84 10.52
N TYR A 527 -18.72 -4.07 10.48
CA TYR A 527 -19.08 -5.08 11.47
C TYR A 527 -17.82 -5.59 12.18
N GLY A 528 -17.77 -5.43 13.49
CA GLY A 528 -16.80 -6.12 14.33
C GLY A 528 -17.47 -7.28 15.06
N THR A 529 -16.86 -8.43 15.09
CA THR A 529 -17.21 -9.49 16.02
C THR A 529 -16.09 -9.58 17.04
N LYS A 530 -16.39 -9.26 18.29
CA LYS A 530 -15.51 -9.51 19.42
C LYS A 530 -15.91 -10.84 20.05
N ALA A 531 -14.97 -11.67 20.40
CA ALA A 531 -15.24 -12.81 21.27
C ALA A 531 -15.38 -12.29 22.72
N ASP A 532 -16.35 -12.79 23.46
CA ASP A 532 -16.38 -12.59 24.92
C ASP A 532 -15.22 -13.35 25.59
N TRP A 533 -15.07 -13.19 26.89
CA TRP A 533 -14.04 -13.86 27.69
C TRP A 533 -14.10 -15.41 27.60
N SER A 534 -15.20 -15.98 27.13
CA SER A 534 -15.37 -17.43 26.91
C SER A 534 -15.02 -17.86 25.48
N GLY A 535 -14.60 -16.93 24.63
CA GLY A 535 -14.32 -17.18 23.20
C GLY A 535 -15.58 -17.25 22.33
N LYS A 536 -16.77 -16.91 22.88
CA LYS A 536 -18.02 -16.90 22.12
C LYS A 536 -18.12 -15.60 21.31
N PRO A 537 -18.36 -15.69 19.99
CA PRO A 537 -18.54 -14.50 19.17
C PRO A 537 -19.74 -13.69 19.65
N THR A 538 -19.51 -12.45 20.01
CA THR A 538 -20.56 -11.46 20.26
C THR A 538 -20.67 -10.58 19.03
N LYS A 539 -21.86 -10.50 18.45
CA LYS A 539 -22.14 -9.54 17.38
C LYS A 539 -22.07 -8.14 18.02
N MET A 540 -20.97 -7.44 17.85
CA MET A 540 -20.95 -6.03 18.22
C MET A 540 -21.84 -5.26 17.24
N SER A 541 -22.68 -4.39 17.80
CA SER A 541 -23.54 -3.50 17.05
C SER A 541 -22.73 -2.63 16.09
N ASN A 542 -23.32 -2.34 14.95
CA ASN A 542 -22.82 -1.56 13.84
C ASN A 542 -21.92 -0.40 14.28
N TYR A 543 -20.67 -0.40 13.83
CA TYR A 543 -19.86 0.80 13.89
C TYR A 543 -20.50 1.87 13.00
N ALA A 544 -20.47 3.11 13.46
CA ALA A 544 -21.11 4.20 12.76
C ALA A 544 -20.55 4.34 11.33
N ASN A 545 -21.44 4.45 10.37
CA ASN A 545 -21.10 4.89 9.03
C ASN A 545 -20.58 6.33 9.10
N TYR A 546 -19.61 6.68 8.26
CA TYR A 546 -19.14 8.05 8.18
C TYR A 546 -18.82 8.47 6.75
N TRP A 547 -18.87 9.79 6.53
CA TRP A 547 -18.50 10.44 5.29
C TRP A 547 -17.49 11.53 5.59
N VAL A 548 -16.36 11.50 4.93
CA VAL A 548 -15.31 12.52 5.05
C VAL A 548 -15.13 13.16 3.69
N TRP A 549 -15.06 14.49 3.70
CA TRP A 549 -14.87 15.30 2.50
C TRP A 549 -13.65 16.18 2.66
N ASP A 550 -12.80 16.19 1.65
CA ASP A 550 -11.57 16.95 1.59
C ASP A 550 -11.58 17.84 0.34
N LEU A 551 -11.06 19.05 0.46
CA LEU A 551 -10.91 20.00 -0.64
C LEU A 551 -9.44 20.41 -0.75
N ALA A 552 -8.89 20.35 -1.95
CA ALA A 552 -7.61 20.93 -2.30
C ALA A 552 -7.80 21.94 -3.43
N ALA A 553 -7.10 23.06 -3.38
CA ALA A 553 -7.14 24.09 -4.42
C ALA A 553 -5.75 24.66 -4.66
N ASN A 554 -5.45 24.97 -5.92
CA ASN A 554 -4.16 25.48 -6.38
C ASN A 554 -4.37 26.73 -7.22
N TYR A 555 -3.53 27.73 -7.04
CA TYR A 555 -3.49 28.92 -7.85
C TYR A 555 -2.05 29.22 -8.28
N GLN A 556 -1.80 29.12 -9.59
CA GLN A 556 -0.53 29.46 -10.21
C GLN A 556 -0.47 30.96 -10.50
N PHE A 557 0.19 31.72 -9.66
CA PHE A 557 0.28 33.18 -9.84
C PHE A 557 1.44 33.63 -10.73
N THR A 558 2.53 32.84 -10.80
CA THR A 558 3.56 32.96 -11.85
C THR A 558 3.79 31.57 -12.48
N LYS A 559 4.63 31.48 -13.50
CA LYS A 559 5.00 30.19 -14.11
C LYS A 559 5.74 29.28 -13.13
N GLU A 560 6.46 29.90 -12.20
CA GLU A 560 7.33 29.22 -11.24
C GLU A 560 6.69 29.04 -9.87
N ALA A 561 5.62 29.78 -9.56
CA ALA A 561 5.06 29.83 -8.22
C ALA A 561 3.57 29.49 -8.15
N THR A 562 3.25 28.52 -7.32
CA THR A 562 1.89 28.04 -7.03
C THR A 562 1.58 28.17 -5.55
N LEU A 563 0.47 28.84 -5.23
CA LEU A 563 -0.15 28.80 -3.91
C LEU A 563 -1.13 27.62 -3.87
N PHE A 564 -1.09 26.83 -2.81
CA PHE A 564 -2.08 25.79 -2.59
C PHE A 564 -2.72 25.90 -1.21
N ALA A 565 -3.95 25.41 -1.11
CA ALA A 565 -4.66 25.32 0.15
C ALA A 565 -5.44 23.99 0.22
N ARG A 566 -5.53 23.43 1.41
CA ARG A 566 -6.30 22.21 1.69
C ARG A 566 -7.22 22.44 2.88
N VAL A 567 -8.38 21.83 2.81
CA VAL A 567 -9.29 21.68 3.94
C VAL A 567 -9.63 20.20 4.04
N ASN A 568 -9.10 19.53 5.03
CA ASN A 568 -9.42 18.12 5.29
C ASN A 568 -10.62 18.06 6.23
N ASN A 569 -11.47 17.05 6.03
CA ASN A 569 -12.68 16.81 6.83
C ASN A 569 -13.56 18.09 6.94
N ILE A 570 -13.99 18.62 5.80
CA ILE A 570 -14.70 19.91 5.69
C ILE A 570 -15.88 20.03 6.67
N PHE A 571 -16.61 18.93 6.88
CA PHE A 571 -17.81 18.90 7.72
C PHE A 571 -17.54 18.60 9.18
N ASP A 572 -16.25 18.53 9.58
CA ASP A 572 -15.83 18.23 10.97
C ASP A 572 -16.42 16.93 11.50
N GLN A 573 -16.52 15.93 10.61
CA GLN A 573 -17.07 14.62 10.94
C GLN A 573 -16.16 13.90 11.95
N PHE A 574 -16.73 13.45 13.05
CA PHE A 574 -16.04 12.51 13.90
C PHE A 574 -16.01 11.13 13.27
N TYR A 575 -14.81 10.53 13.17
CA TYR A 575 -14.66 9.16 12.67
C TYR A 575 -13.42 8.48 13.28
N THR A 576 -13.44 7.15 13.18
CA THR A 576 -12.33 6.27 13.55
C THR A 576 -12.19 5.21 12.46
N ASP A 577 -10.97 4.93 12.05
CA ASP A 577 -10.69 3.79 11.15
C ASP A 577 -10.51 2.50 11.96
N ILE A 578 -9.96 2.58 13.17
CA ILE A 578 -9.79 1.48 14.12
C ILE A 578 -10.73 1.64 15.30
N GLY A 579 -11.39 0.54 15.66
CA GLY A 579 -12.28 0.50 16.80
C GLY A 579 -13.59 1.26 16.59
N SER A 580 -14.34 1.42 17.65
CA SER A 580 -15.58 2.17 17.70
C SER A 580 -15.65 2.96 18.98
N SER A 581 -16.12 4.20 18.87
CA SER A 581 -16.43 5.04 20.03
C SER A 581 -17.53 4.46 20.93
N GLN A 582 -18.25 3.46 20.45
CA GLN A 582 -19.24 2.69 21.20
C GLN A 582 -18.63 1.47 21.90
N ASP A 583 -17.34 1.18 21.67
CA ASP A 583 -16.66 0.10 22.39
C ASP A 583 -16.51 0.50 23.88
N PRO A 584 -17.11 -0.23 24.81
CA PRO A 584 -17.00 0.07 26.23
C PRO A 584 -15.58 -0.06 26.79
N TYR A 585 -14.69 -0.73 26.05
CA TYR A 585 -13.27 -0.89 26.43
C TYR A 585 -12.35 0.19 25.84
N GLY A 586 -12.90 1.12 25.06
CA GLY A 586 -12.15 2.25 24.52
C GLY A 586 -11.05 1.91 23.52
N THR A 587 -11.17 0.78 22.81
CA THR A 587 -10.17 0.32 21.83
C THR A 587 -10.31 1.00 20.46
N TRP A 588 -10.17 2.32 20.41
CA TRP A 588 -10.32 3.11 19.19
C TRP A 588 -9.42 4.34 19.18
N TYR A 589 -9.12 4.81 17.98
CA TYR A 589 -8.36 6.04 17.74
C TYR A 589 -9.18 7.01 16.90
N SER A 590 -9.40 8.24 17.37
CA SER A 590 -10.09 9.25 16.59
C SER A 590 -9.17 9.90 15.57
N ALA A 591 -9.69 10.07 14.36
CA ALA A 591 -9.02 10.83 13.32
C ALA A 591 -9.16 12.36 13.54
N PRO A 592 -8.29 13.19 12.91
CA PRO A 592 -8.41 14.63 12.98
C PRO A 592 -9.78 15.13 12.50
N GLY A 593 -10.34 16.11 13.22
CA GLY A 593 -11.46 16.90 12.78
C GLY A 593 -11.09 17.80 11.61
N ARG A 594 -11.93 18.78 11.29
CA ARG A 594 -11.63 19.75 10.22
C ARG A 594 -10.32 20.46 10.51
N ASN A 595 -9.43 20.47 9.51
CA ASN A 595 -8.14 21.14 9.58
C ASN A 595 -7.76 21.77 8.23
N PHE A 596 -6.95 22.82 8.31
CA PHE A 596 -6.54 23.64 7.19
C PHE A 596 -5.03 23.54 6.98
N GLU A 597 -4.62 23.63 5.72
CA GLU A 597 -3.23 23.74 5.34
C GLU A 597 -3.11 24.72 4.17
N ILE A 598 -2.11 25.58 4.19
CA ILE A 598 -1.76 26.50 3.11
C ILE A 598 -0.26 26.37 2.82
N GLY A 599 0.11 26.42 1.57
CA GLY A 599 1.52 26.30 1.19
C GLY A 599 1.85 26.96 -0.14
N LEU A 600 3.15 27.08 -0.34
CA LEU A 600 3.75 27.62 -1.54
C LEU A 600 4.67 26.57 -2.17
N GLN A 601 4.58 26.47 -3.48
CA GLN A 601 5.51 25.68 -4.29
C GLN A 601 6.19 26.61 -5.30
N PHE A 602 7.51 26.54 -5.33
CA PHE A 602 8.34 27.17 -6.35
C PHE A 602 9.01 26.09 -7.20
N GLN A 603 8.99 26.29 -8.52
CA GLN A 603 9.56 25.35 -9.47
C GLN A 603 10.36 26.12 -10.53
N PHE A 604 11.62 25.81 -10.69
CA PHE A 604 12.53 26.47 -11.63
C PHE A 604 13.60 25.53 -12.15
#